data_c3563940a515900e5ce9a35bc037557a
#
_entry.id   c3563940a515900e5ce9a35bc037557a
#
_cell.length_a   1.000
_cell.length_b   1.000
_cell.length_c   1.000
_cell.angle_alpha   90.00
_cell.angle_beta   90.00
_cell.angle_gamma   90.00
#
_symmetry.space_group_name_H-M   'P 1'
#
loop_
_entity.id
_entity.type
_entity.pdbx_description
1 polymer ?
#
loop_
_entity_poly.entity_id
_entity_poly.type
_entity_poly.pdbx_seq_one_letter_code
_entity_poly.pdbx_strand_id
1 'polypeptide(L)'
;LGELVADSFLWAVNNLEKDAPDVPTITVTADGVLRAPIATGEITTSMAFDVLSMGVGNDDTSGFPLVGVYLTGKELKAAAEVDASVTPLMPAAQLYVAGMEYSFNTHRMFFNRVTDMRLHRETAQEVSPGQILAESSFGDIDDDQLYRVVTGMYSAQMLSTVESKSMGLLSLEPKMADGSPVTDFEVCILRDENGNEIKEWYALAAYLQSFGEEGVPSRYSKPNGDGRKAVSRSWNPVELIKNPNWITGVALAVLAVAVILAVLLIRWLRGARRRRRYGKKKNL
;
A
#
# COMPACT_ATOMS: atom_id res chain seq x y z
N LEU A 1 1.78 -2.56 -15.98
CA LEU A 1 2.72 -3.63 -15.61
C LEU A 1 2.63 -3.97 -14.13
N GLY A 2 2.69 -2.99 -13.21
CA GLY A 2 2.67 -3.27 -11.76
C GLY A 2 1.44 -4.04 -11.29
N GLU A 3 0.24 -3.74 -11.82
CA GLU A 3 -0.99 -4.52 -11.52
C GLU A 3 -0.88 -5.97 -12.03
N LEU A 4 -0.29 -6.18 -13.20
CA LEU A 4 -0.03 -7.51 -13.72
C LEU A 4 0.92 -8.31 -12.81
N VAL A 5 1.95 -7.66 -12.27
CA VAL A 5 2.88 -8.28 -11.31
C VAL A 5 2.17 -8.57 -9.99
N ALA A 6 1.38 -7.64 -9.43
CA ALA A 6 0.63 -7.90 -8.22
C ALA A 6 -0.35 -9.08 -8.39
N ASP A 7 -1.06 -9.15 -9.52
CA ASP A 7 -1.94 -10.28 -9.83
C ASP A 7 -1.17 -11.59 -10.02
N SER A 8 0.05 -11.55 -10.60
CA SER A 8 0.87 -12.75 -10.73
C SER A 8 1.29 -13.34 -9.39
N PHE A 9 1.54 -12.48 -8.38
CA PHE A 9 1.85 -12.95 -7.02
C PHE A 9 0.61 -13.62 -6.39
N LEU A 10 -0.57 -13.03 -6.55
CA LEU A 10 -1.82 -13.63 -6.07
C LEU A 10 -2.11 -14.97 -6.77
N TRP A 11 -1.89 -15.01 -8.07
CA TRP A 11 -2.03 -16.25 -8.84
C TRP A 11 -1.03 -17.31 -8.36
N ALA A 12 0.22 -16.94 -8.06
CA ALA A 12 1.22 -17.87 -7.57
C ALA A 12 0.86 -18.44 -6.19
N VAL A 13 0.33 -17.62 -5.28
CA VAL A 13 -0.23 -18.10 -4.00
C VAL A 13 -1.28 -19.17 -4.23
N ASN A 14 -2.18 -18.93 -5.17
CA ASN A 14 -3.34 -19.81 -5.40
C ASN A 14 -3.02 -21.09 -6.19
N ASN A 15 -1.93 -21.09 -6.96
CA ASN A 15 -1.64 -22.19 -7.90
C ASN A 15 -0.28 -22.85 -7.67
N LEU A 16 0.65 -22.22 -7.01
CA LEU A 16 2.00 -22.74 -6.84
C LEU A 16 2.37 -22.98 -5.37
N GLU A 17 1.83 -22.21 -4.44
CA GLU A 17 2.21 -22.30 -3.03
C GLU A 17 1.69 -23.59 -2.41
N LYS A 18 2.62 -24.36 -1.84
CA LYS A 18 2.28 -25.55 -1.05
C LYS A 18 1.69 -25.13 0.28
N ASP A 19 0.61 -25.81 0.67
CA ASP A 19 -0.04 -25.61 1.98
C ASP A 19 -0.46 -24.14 2.22
N ALA A 20 -0.87 -23.43 1.13
CA ALA A 20 -1.36 -22.06 1.23
C ALA A 20 -2.50 -21.97 2.27
N PRO A 21 -2.44 -21.08 3.25
CA PRO A 21 -3.51 -20.96 4.23
C PRO A 21 -4.79 -20.45 3.57
N ASP A 22 -5.93 -21.03 3.96
CA ASP A 22 -7.27 -20.64 3.50
C ASP A 22 -7.71 -19.31 4.17
N VAL A 23 -7.02 -18.24 3.84
CA VAL A 23 -7.31 -16.88 4.31
C VAL A 23 -7.21 -15.90 3.15
N PRO A 24 -8.01 -14.82 3.17
CA PRO A 24 -7.89 -13.77 2.16
C PRO A 24 -6.45 -13.25 2.11
N THR A 25 -5.85 -13.30 0.92
CA THR A 25 -4.47 -12.87 0.71
C THR A 25 -4.45 -11.59 -0.14
N ILE A 26 -3.71 -10.62 0.32
CA ILE A 26 -3.39 -9.39 -0.40
C ILE A 26 -1.98 -9.56 -0.97
N THR A 27 -1.76 -9.14 -2.20
CA THR A 27 -0.40 -9.09 -2.74
C THR A 27 -0.02 -7.67 -3.10
N VAL A 28 1.25 -7.35 -2.88
CA VAL A 28 1.79 -6.00 -3.05
C VAL A 28 3.11 -6.06 -3.77
N THR A 29 3.30 -5.18 -4.75
CA THR A 29 4.61 -4.89 -5.34
C THR A 29 4.82 -3.39 -5.44
N ALA A 30 6.07 -2.93 -5.42
CA ALA A 30 6.41 -1.52 -5.56
C ALA A 30 6.97 -1.22 -6.97
N ASP A 31 6.71 -0.03 -7.49
CA ASP A 31 7.27 0.42 -8.78
C ASP A 31 8.80 0.33 -8.79
N GLY A 32 9.43 0.61 -7.66
CA GLY A 32 10.89 0.60 -7.49
C GLY A 32 11.55 -0.77 -7.69
N VAL A 33 10.83 -1.89 -7.66
CA VAL A 33 11.38 -3.23 -7.92
C VAL A 33 11.22 -3.66 -9.38
N LEU A 34 10.43 -2.95 -10.18
CA LEU A 34 10.24 -3.23 -11.60
C LEU A 34 11.43 -2.69 -12.41
N ARG A 35 12.19 -3.57 -13.04
CA ARG A 35 13.46 -3.23 -13.70
C ARG A 35 13.36 -3.00 -15.19
N ALA A 36 12.37 -3.62 -15.86
CA ALA A 36 12.20 -3.52 -17.31
C ALA A 36 10.71 -3.46 -17.69
N PRO A 37 10.34 -2.79 -18.78
CA PRO A 37 9.02 -2.91 -19.37
C PRO A 37 8.90 -4.22 -20.16
N ILE A 38 7.66 -4.69 -20.37
CA ILE A 38 7.35 -5.77 -21.31
C ILE A 38 6.96 -5.14 -22.65
N ALA A 39 7.68 -5.51 -23.72
CA ALA A 39 7.37 -5.06 -25.06
C ALA A 39 6.12 -5.77 -25.62
N THR A 40 5.41 -5.11 -26.53
CA THR A 40 4.29 -5.71 -27.26
C THR A 40 4.79 -6.83 -28.20
N GLY A 41 4.11 -7.96 -28.24
CA GLY A 41 4.43 -9.11 -29.08
C GLY A 41 4.55 -10.39 -28.26
N GLU A 42 5.38 -11.31 -28.73
CA GLU A 42 5.66 -12.55 -28.02
C GLU A 42 6.48 -12.26 -26.75
N ILE A 43 5.98 -12.76 -25.60
CA ILE A 43 6.61 -12.57 -24.29
C ILE A 43 7.37 -13.84 -23.93
N THR A 44 8.67 -13.71 -23.69
CA THR A 44 9.56 -14.81 -23.29
C THR A 44 9.74 -14.87 -21.78
N THR A 45 10.15 -16.02 -21.25
CA THR A 45 10.54 -16.18 -19.84
C THR A 45 11.67 -15.21 -19.46
N SER A 46 12.62 -14.94 -20.37
CA SER A 46 13.69 -13.97 -20.14
C SER A 46 13.15 -12.56 -19.92
N MET A 47 12.12 -12.15 -20.66
CA MET A 47 11.49 -10.84 -20.47
C MET A 47 10.80 -10.75 -19.10
N ALA A 48 10.13 -11.82 -18.64
CA ALA A 48 9.56 -11.86 -17.30
C ALA A 48 10.64 -11.77 -16.20
N PHE A 49 11.78 -12.47 -16.41
CA PHE A 49 12.94 -12.35 -15.53
C PHE A 49 13.49 -10.92 -15.49
N ASP A 50 13.65 -10.26 -16.64
CA ASP A 50 14.18 -8.88 -16.73
C ASP A 50 13.31 -7.87 -15.94
N VAL A 51 12.01 -8.11 -15.84
CA VAL A 51 11.10 -7.26 -15.04
C VAL A 51 11.43 -7.33 -13.56
N LEU A 52 11.77 -8.51 -13.02
CA LEU A 52 11.94 -8.78 -11.58
C LEU A 52 13.29 -9.48 -11.31
N SER A 53 14.36 -9.00 -11.94
CA SER A 53 15.70 -9.60 -11.93
C SER A 53 16.54 -9.30 -10.68
N MET A 54 15.93 -8.73 -9.62
CA MET A 54 16.67 -8.35 -8.42
C MET A 54 16.96 -9.54 -7.51
N GLY A 55 18.19 -9.55 -6.98
CA GLY A 55 18.58 -10.42 -5.87
C GLY A 55 18.87 -11.87 -6.23
N VAL A 56 19.13 -12.62 -5.20
CA VAL A 56 19.38 -14.07 -5.19
C VAL A 56 18.64 -14.64 -3.98
N GLY A 57 18.01 -15.80 -4.13
CA GLY A 57 17.34 -16.47 -3.03
C GLY A 57 18.29 -17.26 -2.16
N ASN A 58 17.76 -17.88 -1.12
CA ASN A 58 18.56 -18.75 -0.22
C ASN A 58 18.97 -20.08 -0.87
N ASP A 59 18.34 -20.39 -2.00
CA ASP A 59 18.66 -21.54 -2.87
C ASP A 59 19.79 -21.23 -3.88
N ASP A 60 20.48 -20.08 -3.73
CA ASP A 60 21.51 -19.58 -4.63
C ASP A 60 21.07 -19.36 -6.09
N THR A 61 19.74 -19.33 -6.33
CA THR A 61 19.19 -19.02 -7.67
C THR A 61 18.80 -17.54 -7.80
N SER A 62 18.91 -17.00 -9.03
CA SER A 62 18.62 -15.59 -9.32
C SER A 62 17.15 -15.24 -9.09
N GLY A 63 16.91 -14.05 -8.53
CA GLY A 63 15.62 -13.50 -8.20
C GLY A 63 15.28 -13.63 -6.72
N PHE A 64 14.66 -12.58 -6.15
CA PHE A 64 14.13 -12.65 -4.79
C PHE A 64 12.92 -13.60 -4.72
N PRO A 65 12.77 -14.36 -3.63
CA PRO A 65 11.57 -15.15 -3.38
C PRO A 65 10.40 -14.26 -2.93
N LEU A 66 9.18 -14.75 -3.13
CA LEU A 66 7.98 -14.26 -2.47
C LEU A 66 7.98 -14.66 -1.00
N VAL A 67 7.51 -13.76 -0.15
CA VAL A 67 7.32 -13.99 1.28
C VAL A 67 5.90 -13.62 1.70
N GLY A 68 5.34 -14.41 2.62
CA GLY A 68 4.02 -14.20 3.21
C GLY A 68 4.14 -13.71 4.65
N VAL A 69 3.70 -12.50 4.91
CA VAL A 69 3.67 -11.89 6.26
C VAL A 69 2.26 -11.48 6.61
N TYR A 70 2.03 -11.06 7.85
CA TYR A 70 0.74 -10.53 8.28
C TYR A 70 0.88 -9.07 8.71
N LEU A 71 -0.10 -8.26 8.32
CA LEU A 71 -0.26 -6.88 8.75
C LEU A 71 -1.67 -6.70 9.32
N THR A 72 -1.80 -5.84 10.31
CA THR A 72 -3.12 -5.39 10.78
C THR A 72 -3.81 -4.52 9.73
N GLY A 73 -5.14 -4.40 9.76
CA GLY A 73 -5.85 -3.50 8.84
C GLY A 73 -5.40 -2.05 8.98
N LYS A 74 -5.00 -1.63 10.19
CA LYS A 74 -4.40 -0.32 10.42
C LYS A 74 -3.07 -0.15 9.70
N GLU A 75 -2.23 -1.18 9.68
CA GLU A 75 -0.95 -1.17 8.95
C GLU A 75 -1.17 -1.23 7.43
N LEU A 76 -2.18 -1.95 6.94
CA LEU A 76 -2.58 -1.91 5.54
C LEU A 76 -3.00 -0.50 5.11
N LYS A 77 -3.79 0.19 5.93
CA LYS A 77 -4.16 1.60 5.69
C LYS A 77 -2.93 2.51 5.70
N ALA A 78 -1.95 2.25 6.59
CA ALA A 78 -0.69 2.98 6.60
C ALA A 78 0.13 2.74 5.33
N ALA A 79 0.18 1.51 4.79
CA ALA A 79 0.81 1.21 3.52
C ALA A 79 0.15 1.96 2.35
N ALA A 80 -1.18 1.98 2.30
CA ALA A 80 -1.92 2.76 1.31
C ALA A 80 -1.68 4.28 1.45
N GLU A 81 -1.50 4.78 2.67
CA GLU A 81 -1.12 6.19 2.92
C GLU A 81 0.31 6.50 2.45
N VAL A 82 1.24 5.55 2.56
CA VAL A 82 2.57 5.69 1.94
C VAL A 82 2.42 5.87 0.44
N ASP A 83 1.68 4.98 -0.23
CA ASP A 83 1.42 5.09 -1.66
C ASP A 83 0.77 6.44 -2.01
N ALA A 84 -0.34 6.79 -1.38
CA ALA A 84 -1.11 8.00 -1.69
C ALA A 84 -0.34 9.29 -1.40
N SER A 85 0.55 9.30 -0.39
CA SER A 85 1.23 10.52 0.07
C SER A 85 2.67 10.62 -0.42
N VAL A 86 3.42 9.52 -0.47
CA VAL A 86 4.86 9.54 -0.80
C VAL A 86 5.12 9.41 -2.30
N THR A 87 4.30 8.65 -3.05
CA THR A 87 4.46 8.45 -4.49
C THR A 87 4.63 9.76 -5.29
N PRO A 88 3.89 10.85 -5.03
CA PRO A 88 4.10 12.11 -5.75
C PRO A 88 5.49 12.72 -5.57
N LEU A 89 6.20 12.37 -4.49
CA LEU A 89 7.56 12.83 -4.17
C LEU A 89 8.63 11.82 -4.59
N MET A 90 8.29 10.53 -4.53
CA MET A 90 9.17 9.41 -4.84
C MET A 90 8.38 8.34 -5.62
N PRO A 91 8.34 8.41 -6.95
CA PRO A 91 7.56 7.48 -7.79
C PRO A 91 7.86 6.00 -7.53
N ALA A 92 9.10 5.66 -7.21
CA ALA A 92 9.50 4.29 -6.85
C ALA A 92 8.76 3.71 -5.63
N ALA A 93 8.13 4.56 -4.80
CA ALA A 93 7.31 4.13 -3.67
C ALA A 93 5.85 3.81 -4.07
N GLN A 94 5.48 3.97 -5.35
CA GLN A 94 4.16 3.60 -5.82
C GLN A 94 3.93 2.10 -5.60
N LEU A 95 2.79 1.76 -4.97
CA LEU A 95 2.41 0.39 -4.73
C LEU A 95 1.36 -0.07 -5.74
N TYR A 96 1.47 -1.31 -6.15
CA TYR A 96 0.46 -2.03 -6.92
C TYR A 96 -0.04 -3.19 -6.06
N VAL A 97 -1.35 -3.40 -6.03
CA VAL A 97 -1.99 -4.34 -5.11
C VAL A 97 -2.93 -5.29 -5.85
N ALA A 98 -3.10 -6.51 -5.32
CA ALA A 98 -4.19 -7.39 -5.68
C ALA A 98 -4.83 -7.97 -4.41
N GLY A 99 -6.07 -8.43 -4.49
CA GLY A 99 -6.85 -8.89 -3.33
C GLY A 99 -7.45 -7.76 -2.49
N MET A 100 -7.17 -6.50 -2.80
CA MET A 100 -7.80 -5.34 -2.18
C MET A 100 -7.94 -4.16 -3.16
N GLU A 101 -8.80 -3.22 -2.81
CA GLU A 101 -8.92 -1.92 -3.47
C GLU A 101 -8.92 -0.78 -2.46
N TYR A 102 -8.51 0.40 -2.87
CA TYR A 102 -8.62 1.61 -2.05
C TYR A 102 -8.80 2.87 -2.89
N SER A 103 -9.39 3.88 -2.25
CA SER A 103 -9.53 5.21 -2.82
C SER A 103 -8.84 6.25 -1.97
N PHE A 104 -8.36 7.31 -2.61
CA PHE A 104 -7.74 8.42 -1.91
C PHE A 104 -8.01 9.77 -2.59
N ASN A 105 -8.00 10.84 -1.78
CA ASN A 105 -8.19 12.19 -2.26
C ASN A 105 -6.89 13.00 -2.09
N THR A 106 -6.32 13.46 -3.21
CA THR A 106 -5.03 14.17 -3.22
C THR A 106 -5.07 15.55 -2.56
N HIS A 107 -6.26 16.12 -2.34
CA HIS A 107 -6.44 17.40 -1.66
C HIS A 107 -6.51 17.28 -0.14
N ARG A 108 -6.50 16.05 0.38
CA ARG A 108 -6.43 15.82 1.83
C ARG A 108 -5.01 16.04 2.37
N MET A 109 -4.95 16.14 3.68
CA MET A 109 -3.69 16.28 4.41
C MET A 109 -2.76 15.08 4.13
N PHE A 110 -1.48 15.34 4.08
CA PHE A 110 -0.43 14.33 3.93
C PHE A 110 -0.56 13.26 5.02
N PHE A 111 -0.41 11.99 4.66
CA PHE A 111 -0.66 10.82 5.49
C PHE A 111 -2.10 10.67 6.03
N ASN A 112 -3.08 11.34 5.37
CA ASN A 112 -4.51 11.15 5.59
C ASN A 112 -5.28 11.29 4.26
N ARG A 113 -4.73 10.76 3.18
CA ARG A 113 -5.32 10.85 1.84
C ARG A 113 -6.28 9.73 1.53
N VAL A 114 -6.06 8.53 2.10
CA VAL A 114 -6.92 7.37 1.91
C VAL A 114 -8.31 7.66 2.48
N THR A 115 -9.35 7.37 1.70
CA THR A 115 -10.75 7.59 2.08
C THR A 115 -11.49 6.33 2.35
N ASP A 116 -11.24 5.29 1.56
CA ASP A 116 -11.88 3.98 1.66
C ASP A 116 -10.88 2.89 1.31
N MET A 117 -11.04 1.72 1.92
CA MET A 117 -10.27 0.52 1.64
C MET A 117 -11.15 -0.70 1.82
N ARG A 118 -11.09 -1.63 0.88
CA ARG A 118 -11.91 -2.85 0.89
C ARG A 118 -11.05 -4.05 0.50
N LEU A 119 -11.39 -5.20 1.08
CA LEU A 119 -10.76 -6.48 0.82
C LEU A 119 -11.70 -7.34 -0.02
N HIS A 120 -11.17 -8.02 -1.03
CA HIS A 120 -11.88 -9.11 -1.69
C HIS A 120 -12.05 -10.27 -0.72
N ARG A 121 -13.29 -10.73 -0.53
CA ARG A 121 -13.61 -11.86 0.35
C ARG A 121 -13.55 -13.22 -0.34
N GLU A 122 -13.38 -13.25 -1.64
CA GLU A 122 -13.30 -14.53 -2.36
C GLU A 122 -12.00 -15.23 -2.00
N THR A 123 -12.18 -16.46 -1.56
CA THR A 123 -11.10 -17.40 -1.34
C THR A 123 -10.32 -17.62 -2.64
N ALA A 124 -9.05 -17.89 -2.47
CA ALA A 124 -8.04 -18.10 -3.50
C ALA A 124 -8.44 -18.98 -4.72
N GLN A 125 -9.61 -19.61 -4.72
CA GLN A 125 -10.01 -20.62 -5.70
C GLN A 125 -10.64 -20.11 -7.00
N GLU A 126 -11.01 -18.82 -7.13
CA GLU A 126 -11.85 -18.38 -8.26
C GLU A 126 -11.34 -17.19 -9.08
N VAL A 127 -10.08 -16.79 -8.98
CA VAL A 127 -9.54 -15.81 -9.91
C VAL A 127 -9.10 -16.47 -11.20
N SER A 128 -10.08 -16.87 -12.02
CA SER A 128 -9.80 -17.23 -13.40
C SER A 128 -9.28 -16.01 -14.17
N PRO A 129 -8.32 -16.16 -15.09
CA PRO A 129 -7.81 -15.05 -15.90
C PRO A 129 -8.98 -14.32 -16.60
N GLY A 130 -9.14 -13.01 -16.33
CA GLY A 130 -10.16 -12.18 -16.98
C GLY A 130 -11.47 -11.96 -16.23
N GLN A 131 -11.70 -12.56 -15.06
CA GLN A 131 -12.94 -12.34 -14.31
C GLN A 131 -12.90 -11.01 -13.53
N ILE A 132 -13.86 -10.12 -13.81
CA ILE A 132 -14.13 -8.93 -12.99
C ILE A 132 -14.95 -9.41 -11.80
N LEU A 133 -14.40 -9.27 -10.59
CA LEU A 133 -15.10 -9.66 -9.37
C LEU A 133 -16.35 -8.81 -9.15
N ALA A 134 -17.46 -9.43 -8.75
CA ALA A 134 -18.70 -8.74 -8.47
C ALA A 134 -18.58 -7.88 -7.18
N GLU A 135 -19.29 -6.76 -7.10
CA GLU A 135 -19.30 -5.86 -5.90
C GLU A 135 -19.63 -6.59 -4.58
N SER A 136 -20.34 -7.74 -4.67
CA SER A 136 -20.71 -8.57 -3.50
C SER A 136 -19.52 -9.28 -2.84
N SER A 137 -18.34 -9.27 -3.46
CA SER A 137 -17.13 -9.98 -2.99
C SER A 137 -16.23 -9.11 -2.11
N PHE A 138 -16.58 -7.85 -1.87
CA PHE A 138 -15.77 -6.94 -1.08
C PHE A 138 -16.21 -6.89 0.39
N GLY A 139 -15.26 -6.77 1.29
CA GLY A 139 -15.47 -6.58 2.72
C GLY A 139 -14.66 -5.42 3.28
N ASP A 140 -15.18 -4.78 4.32
CA ASP A 140 -14.46 -3.74 5.03
C ASP A 140 -13.22 -4.32 5.73
N ILE A 141 -12.16 -3.53 5.80
CA ILE A 141 -10.94 -3.88 6.52
C ILE A 141 -11.06 -3.40 7.98
N ASP A 142 -11.00 -4.37 8.90
CA ASP A 142 -10.95 -4.12 10.34
C ASP A 142 -9.53 -3.74 10.77
N ASP A 143 -9.39 -2.66 11.54
CA ASP A 143 -8.10 -2.11 11.95
C ASP A 143 -7.25 -3.08 12.78
N ASP A 144 -7.88 -3.91 13.59
CA ASP A 144 -7.22 -4.80 14.56
C ASP A 144 -7.04 -6.24 14.04
N GLN A 145 -7.70 -6.59 12.92
CA GLN A 145 -7.59 -7.91 12.32
C GLN A 145 -6.27 -8.05 11.55
N LEU A 146 -5.67 -9.24 11.60
CA LEU A 146 -4.52 -9.61 10.79
C LEU A 146 -4.96 -10.07 9.39
N TYR A 147 -4.27 -9.57 8.38
CA TYR A 147 -4.43 -9.91 6.98
C TYR A 147 -3.13 -10.43 6.42
N ARG A 148 -3.21 -11.51 5.66
CA ARG A 148 -2.05 -12.05 4.96
C ARG A 148 -1.64 -11.14 3.81
N VAL A 149 -0.36 -10.79 3.76
CA VAL A 149 0.23 -9.97 2.70
C VAL A 149 1.40 -10.73 2.09
N VAL A 150 1.37 -10.92 0.78
CA VAL A 150 2.47 -11.54 0.03
C VAL A 150 3.14 -10.47 -0.83
N THR A 151 4.45 -10.43 -0.76
CA THR A 151 5.30 -9.50 -1.51
C THR A 151 6.68 -10.12 -1.73
N GLY A 152 7.53 -9.47 -2.52
CA GLY A 152 8.92 -9.90 -2.65
C GLY A 152 9.73 -9.69 -1.36
N MET A 153 10.74 -10.51 -1.14
CA MET A 153 11.63 -10.48 0.03
C MET A 153 12.19 -9.07 0.29
N TYR A 154 12.69 -8.39 -0.73
CA TYR A 154 13.23 -7.05 -0.60
C TYR A 154 12.17 -6.05 -0.12
N SER A 155 10.97 -6.10 -0.70
CA SER A 155 9.88 -5.21 -0.33
C SER A 155 9.43 -5.45 1.12
N ALA A 156 9.37 -6.70 1.57
CA ALA A 156 9.05 -7.05 2.95
C ALA A 156 10.08 -6.50 3.95
N GLN A 157 11.38 -6.64 3.64
CA GLN A 157 12.45 -6.07 4.46
C GLN A 157 12.40 -4.53 4.52
N MET A 158 11.92 -3.87 3.46
CA MET A 158 11.75 -2.42 3.42
C MET A 158 10.58 -1.92 4.27
N LEU A 159 9.59 -2.74 4.62
CA LEU A 159 8.45 -2.33 5.46
C LEU A 159 8.91 -1.74 6.80
N SER A 160 9.91 -2.36 7.43
CA SER A 160 10.47 -1.85 8.70
C SER A 160 11.14 -0.48 8.57
N THR A 161 11.52 -0.05 7.36
CA THR A 161 12.13 1.26 7.13
C THR A 161 11.10 2.39 7.00
N VAL A 162 9.82 2.07 6.79
CA VAL A 162 8.74 3.05 6.61
C VAL A 162 8.60 3.93 7.85
N GLU A 163 8.70 3.36 9.04
CA GLU A 163 8.63 4.12 10.29
C GLU A 163 9.70 5.20 10.36
N SER A 164 10.95 4.85 10.07
CA SER A 164 12.06 5.81 10.08
C SER A 164 11.91 6.89 9.00
N LYS A 165 11.42 6.53 7.81
CA LYS A 165 11.21 7.45 6.69
C LYS A 165 10.00 8.36 6.88
N SER A 166 8.99 7.91 7.61
CA SER A 166 7.81 8.71 7.97
C SER A 166 7.98 9.50 9.27
N MET A 167 9.18 9.54 9.85
CA MET A 167 9.46 10.18 11.15
C MET A 167 8.57 9.63 12.28
N GLY A 168 8.28 8.33 12.27
CA GLY A 168 7.44 7.67 13.26
C GLY A 168 5.92 7.89 13.08
N LEU A 169 5.50 8.53 11.99
CA LEU A 169 4.07 8.77 11.72
C LEU A 169 3.34 7.52 11.24
N LEU A 170 4.03 6.64 10.52
CA LEU A 170 3.51 5.37 10.02
C LEU A 170 4.44 4.25 10.50
N SER A 171 3.87 3.21 11.08
CA SER A 171 4.57 1.99 11.46
C SER A 171 3.99 0.83 10.68
N LEU A 172 4.86 0.01 10.09
CA LEU A 172 4.54 -1.21 9.37
C LEU A 172 5.44 -2.30 9.93
N GLU A 173 4.93 -3.09 10.84
CA GLU A 173 5.67 -4.17 11.47
C GLU A 173 5.17 -5.53 10.94
N PRO A 174 5.93 -6.19 10.05
CA PRO A 174 5.56 -7.51 9.57
C PRO A 174 5.43 -8.52 10.72
N LYS A 175 4.36 -9.30 10.70
CA LYS A 175 4.02 -10.27 11.74
C LYS A 175 3.88 -11.67 11.16
N MET A 176 4.03 -12.66 12.02
CA MET A 176 3.64 -14.05 11.79
C MET A 176 2.10 -14.18 11.93
N ALA A 177 1.54 -15.32 11.58
CA ALA A 177 0.11 -15.60 11.69
C ALA A 177 -0.43 -15.52 13.15
N ASP A 178 0.43 -15.73 14.13
CA ASP A 178 0.09 -15.62 15.56
C ASP A 178 0.21 -14.18 16.10
N GLY A 179 0.57 -13.21 15.25
CA GLY A 179 0.74 -11.80 15.60
C GLY A 179 2.12 -11.45 16.16
N SER A 180 3.05 -12.41 16.31
CA SER A 180 4.42 -12.12 16.73
C SER A 180 5.20 -11.42 15.61
N PRO A 181 6.13 -10.48 15.93
CA PRO A 181 6.96 -9.82 14.92
C PRO A 181 7.80 -10.79 14.12
N VAL A 182 7.93 -10.57 12.82
CA VAL A 182 8.87 -11.30 11.97
C VAL A 182 10.29 -10.82 12.26
N THR A 183 11.13 -11.72 12.78
CA THR A 183 12.54 -11.45 13.04
C THR A 183 13.44 -12.01 11.93
N ASP A 184 12.96 -13.02 11.20
CA ASP A 184 13.63 -13.64 10.09
C ASP A 184 12.64 -13.87 8.95
N PHE A 185 12.87 -13.22 7.81
CA PHE A 185 12.01 -13.38 6.65
C PHE A 185 12.21 -14.70 5.90
N GLU A 186 13.27 -15.45 6.18
CA GLU A 186 13.51 -16.73 5.53
C GLU A 186 12.43 -17.77 5.87
N VAL A 187 11.87 -17.69 7.09
CA VAL A 187 10.76 -18.57 7.50
C VAL A 187 9.43 -18.21 6.85
N CYS A 188 9.35 -17.02 6.22
CA CYS A 188 8.17 -16.53 5.53
C CYS A 188 8.19 -16.80 4.03
N ILE A 189 9.26 -17.43 3.49
CA ILE A 189 9.41 -17.70 2.06
C ILE A 189 8.33 -18.68 1.58
N LEU A 190 7.63 -18.31 0.52
CA LEU A 190 6.68 -19.18 -0.17
C LEU A 190 7.44 -20.27 -0.94
N ARG A 191 6.97 -21.52 -0.81
CA ARG A 191 7.57 -22.67 -1.48
C ARG A 191 6.53 -23.43 -2.27
N ASP A 192 6.95 -24.02 -3.40
CA ASP A 192 6.15 -24.90 -4.21
C ASP A 192 6.03 -26.31 -3.59
N GLU A 193 5.28 -27.21 -4.25
CA GLU A 193 5.13 -28.61 -3.81
C GLU A 193 6.44 -29.38 -3.70
N ASN A 194 7.47 -28.98 -4.45
CA ASN A 194 8.80 -29.59 -4.45
C ASN A 194 9.74 -28.97 -3.38
N GLY A 195 9.29 -27.94 -2.66
CA GLY A 195 10.07 -27.22 -1.69
C GLY A 195 10.97 -26.11 -2.26
N ASN A 196 10.86 -25.81 -3.56
CA ASN A 196 11.61 -24.72 -4.18
C ASN A 196 11.00 -23.36 -3.79
N GLU A 197 11.83 -22.34 -3.71
CA GLU A 197 11.37 -20.96 -3.49
C GLU A 197 10.59 -20.43 -4.69
N ILE A 198 9.40 -19.89 -4.45
CA ILE A 198 8.62 -19.22 -5.51
C ILE A 198 9.22 -17.83 -5.74
N LYS A 199 9.98 -17.69 -6.84
CA LYS A 199 10.61 -16.42 -7.21
C LYS A 199 9.59 -15.44 -7.78
N GLU A 200 9.79 -14.13 -7.53
CA GLU A 200 8.95 -13.06 -8.09
C GLU A 200 8.82 -13.17 -9.62
N TRP A 201 9.94 -13.31 -10.32
CA TRP A 201 9.97 -13.43 -11.78
C TRP A 201 9.30 -14.72 -12.28
N TYR A 202 9.43 -15.81 -11.52
CA TYR A 202 8.81 -17.09 -11.88
C TYR A 202 7.28 -17.02 -11.73
N ALA A 203 6.79 -16.39 -10.67
CA ALA A 203 5.37 -16.10 -10.50
C ALA A 203 4.80 -15.33 -11.70
N LEU A 204 5.53 -14.27 -12.15
CA LEU A 204 5.15 -13.50 -13.33
C LEU A 204 5.19 -14.36 -14.61
N ALA A 205 6.24 -15.14 -14.83
CA ALA A 205 6.38 -15.98 -16.02
C ALA A 205 5.26 -17.05 -16.09
N ALA A 206 5.00 -17.73 -14.98
CA ALA A 206 3.95 -18.75 -14.88
C ALA A 206 2.55 -18.16 -15.10
N TYR A 207 2.29 -16.98 -14.53
CA TYR A 207 1.02 -16.27 -14.74
C TYR A 207 0.83 -15.84 -16.20
N LEU A 208 1.87 -15.29 -16.85
CA LEU A 208 1.83 -14.96 -18.27
C LEU A 208 1.57 -16.19 -19.13
N GLN A 209 2.19 -17.32 -18.79
CA GLN A 209 1.98 -18.60 -19.49
C GLN A 209 0.55 -19.11 -19.34
N SER A 210 -0.12 -18.84 -18.21
CA SER A 210 -1.49 -19.28 -17.96
C SER A 210 -2.53 -18.65 -18.89
N PHE A 211 -2.21 -17.54 -19.57
CA PHE A 211 -3.10 -16.92 -20.56
C PHE A 211 -3.16 -17.67 -21.89
N GLY A 212 -2.19 -18.54 -22.18
CA GLY A 212 -2.14 -19.31 -23.42
C GLY A 212 -2.18 -18.42 -24.67
N GLU A 213 -2.92 -18.87 -25.69
CA GLU A 213 -3.04 -18.15 -26.97
C GLU A 213 -3.91 -16.89 -26.90
N GLU A 214 -4.72 -16.71 -25.85
CA GLU A 214 -5.56 -15.51 -25.67
C GLU A 214 -4.71 -14.26 -25.36
N GLY A 215 -3.51 -14.47 -24.84
CA GLY A 215 -2.57 -13.41 -24.50
C GLY A 215 -2.97 -12.59 -23.28
N VAL A 216 -2.18 -11.57 -22.98
CA VAL A 216 -2.37 -10.73 -21.79
C VAL A 216 -3.68 -9.94 -21.88
N PRO A 217 -4.58 -10.04 -20.89
CA PRO A 217 -5.86 -9.32 -20.89
C PRO A 217 -5.72 -7.81 -21.04
N SER A 218 -6.61 -7.20 -21.82
CA SER A 218 -6.59 -5.75 -22.13
C SER A 218 -6.74 -4.85 -20.90
N ARG A 219 -7.21 -5.37 -19.77
CA ARG A 219 -7.27 -4.60 -18.50
C ARG A 219 -5.92 -4.03 -18.07
N TYR A 220 -4.81 -4.74 -18.36
CA TYR A 220 -3.45 -4.30 -18.02
C TYR A 220 -2.89 -3.23 -18.96
N SER A 221 -3.57 -2.96 -20.08
CA SER A 221 -3.20 -1.91 -21.05
C SER A 221 -3.86 -0.56 -20.76
N LYS A 222 -4.71 -0.47 -19.72
CA LYS A 222 -5.41 0.78 -19.37
C LYS A 222 -4.43 1.78 -18.73
N PRO A 223 -4.35 3.03 -19.22
CA PRO A 223 -3.42 4.04 -18.70
C PRO A 223 -3.62 4.39 -17.21
N ASN A 224 -4.85 4.25 -16.70
CA ASN A 224 -5.22 4.59 -15.33
C ASN A 224 -5.47 3.35 -14.46
N GLY A 225 -4.94 2.20 -14.87
CA GLY A 225 -5.18 0.94 -14.18
C GLY A 225 -6.58 0.37 -14.36
N ASP A 226 -6.91 -0.68 -13.63
CA ASP A 226 -8.18 -1.39 -13.71
C ASP A 226 -9.24 -0.88 -12.71
N GLY A 227 -8.91 0.11 -11.90
CA GLY A 227 -9.83 0.77 -10.95
C GLY A 227 -9.62 0.40 -9.49
N ARG A 228 -8.73 -0.54 -9.18
CA ARG A 228 -8.43 -0.93 -7.78
C ARG A 228 -7.79 0.19 -6.96
N LYS A 229 -7.27 1.22 -7.61
CA LYS A 229 -6.85 2.49 -6.99
C LYS A 229 -7.66 3.65 -7.58
N ALA A 230 -8.62 4.16 -6.81
CA ALA A 230 -9.46 5.27 -7.25
C ALA A 230 -8.93 6.61 -6.69
N VAL A 231 -8.52 7.50 -7.59
CA VAL A 231 -7.96 8.80 -7.23
C VAL A 231 -8.99 9.91 -7.40
N SER A 232 -9.31 10.62 -6.33
CA SER A 232 -10.16 11.81 -6.37
C SER A 232 -9.36 13.09 -6.11
N ARG A 233 -9.93 14.23 -6.55
CA ARG A 233 -9.36 15.58 -6.36
C ARG A 233 -10.46 16.53 -5.90
N SER A 234 -11.12 16.16 -4.80
CA SER A 234 -12.28 16.87 -4.29
C SER A 234 -11.92 17.87 -3.20
N TRP A 235 -12.44 19.09 -3.33
CA TRP A 235 -12.43 20.13 -2.28
C TRP A 235 -13.70 20.10 -1.42
N ASN A 236 -14.59 19.13 -1.61
CA ASN A 236 -15.79 18.99 -0.78
C ASN A 236 -15.38 18.79 0.68
N PRO A 237 -15.83 19.66 1.63
CA PRO A 237 -15.45 19.54 3.05
C PRO A 237 -15.77 18.18 3.66
N VAL A 238 -16.85 17.52 3.24
CA VAL A 238 -17.21 16.17 3.71
C VAL A 238 -16.14 15.15 3.29
N GLU A 239 -15.69 15.21 2.03
CA GLU A 239 -14.64 14.35 1.50
C GLU A 239 -13.28 14.61 2.16
N LEU A 240 -13.00 15.87 2.53
CA LEU A 240 -11.72 16.25 3.17
C LEU A 240 -11.59 15.71 4.59
N ILE A 241 -12.71 15.46 5.29
CA ILE A 241 -12.74 14.98 6.68
C ILE A 241 -13.28 13.54 6.83
N LYS A 242 -13.59 12.86 5.71
CA LYS A 242 -14.07 11.47 5.75
C LYS A 242 -13.00 10.55 6.36
N ASN A 243 -13.39 9.67 7.27
CA ASN A 243 -12.50 8.69 7.93
C ASN A 243 -11.13 9.30 8.36
N PRO A 244 -11.13 10.29 9.28
CA PRO A 244 -9.89 10.94 9.70
C PRO A 244 -9.06 9.96 10.53
N ASN A 245 -7.76 9.91 10.27
CA ASN A 245 -6.82 9.17 11.10
C ASN A 245 -6.32 10.00 12.31
N TRP A 246 -5.55 9.40 13.20
CA TRP A 246 -5.02 10.04 14.40
C TRP A 246 -4.14 11.27 14.06
N ILE A 247 -3.43 11.27 12.94
CA ILE A 247 -2.56 12.37 12.47
C ILE A 247 -3.41 13.62 12.22
N THR A 248 -4.59 13.46 11.59
CA THR A 248 -5.54 14.56 11.41
C THR A 248 -6.03 15.10 12.75
N GLY A 249 -6.33 14.22 13.71
CA GLY A 249 -6.74 14.63 15.06
C GLY A 249 -5.69 15.50 15.73
N VAL A 250 -4.43 15.09 15.70
CA VAL A 250 -3.31 15.85 16.25
C VAL A 250 -3.14 17.19 15.52
N ALA A 251 -3.17 17.20 14.19
CA ALA A 251 -3.04 18.44 13.41
C ALA A 251 -4.14 19.45 13.72
N LEU A 252 -5.39 19.00 13.85
CA LEU A 252 -6.52 19.85 14.23
C LEU A 252 -6.38 20.38 15.66
N ALA A 253 -5.89 19.57 16.60
CA ALA A 253 -5.64 20.02 17.96
C ALA A 253 -4.55 21.09 18.01
N VAL A 254 -3.44 20.90 17.29
CA VAL A 254 -2.36 21.90 17.19
C VAL A 254 -2.88 23.20 16.56
N LEU A 255 -3.68 23.12 15.50
CA LEU A 255 -4.30 24.28 14.87
C LEU A 255 -5.22 25.04 15.85
N ALA A 256 -6.06 24.31 16.59
CA ALA A 256 -6.95 24.90 17.60
C ALA A 256 -6.17 25.65 18.68
N VAL A 257 -5.08 25.03 19.20
CA VAL A 257 -4.20 25.68 20.18
C VAL A 257 -3.55 26.95 19.59
N ALA A 258 -3.05 26.88 18.36
CA ALA A 258 -2.46 28.04 17.68
C ALA A 258 -3.46 29.19 17.51
N VAL A 259 -4.71 28.89 17.13
CA VAL A 259 -5.80 29.88 17.03
C VAL A 259 -6.12 30.51 18.39
N ILE A 260 -6.23 29.71 19.44
CA ILE A 260 -6.47 30.20 20.81
C ILE A 260 -5.34 31.15 21.24
N LEU A 261 -4.08 30.75 21.04
CA LEU A 261 -2.92 31.59 21.38
C LEU A 261 -2.91 32.92 20.59
N ALA A 262 -3.24 32.86 19.28
CA ALA A 262 -3.35 34.06 18.45
C ALA A 262 -4.45 35.01 18.96
N VAL A 263 -5.63 34.48 19.33
CA VAL A 263 -6.73 35.28 19.90
C VAL A 263 -6.30 35.92 21.24
N LEU A 264 -5.65 35.14 22.11
CA LEU A 264 -5.17 35.67 23.40
C LEU A 264 -4.12 36.78 23.20
N LEU A 265 -3.20 36.58 22.25
CA LEU A 265 -2.20 37.59 21.90
C LEU A 265 -2.85 38.89 21.36
N ILE A 266 -3.82 38.76 20.46
CA ILE A 266 -4.57 39.91 19.92
C ILE A 266 -5.32 40.65 21.05
N ARG A 267 -5.96 39.92 21.97
CA ARG A 267 -6.65 40.50 23.12
C ARG A 267 -5.66 41.25 24.05
N TRP A 268 -4.53 40.63 24.32
CA TRP A 268 -3.47 41.24 25.13
C TRP A 268 -2.92 42.52 24.51
N LEU A 269 -2.61 42.52 23.21
CA LEU A 269 -2.13 43.68 22.45
C LEU A 269 -3.16 44.81 22.43
N ARG A 270 -4.43 44.47 22.25
CA ARG A 270 -5.56 45.46 22.28
C ARG A 270 -5.69 46.04 23.68
N GLY A 271 -5.56 45.25 24.72
CA GLY A 271 -5.57 45.71 26.11
C GLY A 271 -4.37 46.65 26.45
N ALA A 272 -3.18 46.28 26.01
CA ALA A 272 -1.99 47.10 26.18
C ALA A 272 -2.10 48.46 25.45
N ARG A 273 -2.63 48.48 24.23
CA ARG A 273 -2.91 49.71 23.46
C ARG A 273 -3.94 50.61 24.15
N ARG A 274 -5.00 50.04 24.75
CA ARG A 274 -6.00 50.78 25.53
C ARG A 274 -5.36 51.41 26.77
N ARG A 275 -4.56 50.69 27.55
CA ARG A 275 -3.86 51.21 28.73
C ARG A 275 -2.91 52.36 28.38
N ARG A 276 -2.17 52.27 27.28
CA ARG A 276 -1.30 53.38 26.82
C ARG A 276 -2.08 54.63 26.41
N ARG A 277 -3.30 54.48 25.82
CA ARG A 277 -4.16 55.63 25.48
C ARG A 277 -4.76 56.31 26.71
N TYR A 278 -5.13 55.58 27.76
CA TYR A 278 -5.66 56.11 28.99
C TYR A 278 -4.56 56.78 29.85
N GLY A 279 -3.35 56.20 29.84
CA GLY A 279 -2.21 56.84 30.55
C GLY A 279 -1.77 58.19 29.97
N LYS A 280 -1.84 58.37 28.64
CA LYS A 280 -1.57 59.68 27.99
C LYS A 280 -2.64 60.74 28.27
N LYS A 281 -3.90 60.36 28.51
CA LYS A 281 -4.97 61.30 28.86
C LYS A 281 -4.95 61.78 30.32
N LYS A 282 -4.22 61.11 31.21
CA LYS A 282 -4.08 61.52 32.61
C LYS A 282 -2.93 62.47 32.86
N ASN A 283 -2.03 62.66 31.90
CA ASN A 283 -0.84 63.52 32.00
C ASN A 283 -0.96 64.79 31.14
N LEU A 284 -2.17 65.14 30.71
CA LEU A 284 -2.60 66.41 30.12
C LEU A 284 -3.64 67.06 31.04
#